data_12ba08fac7f8cb5dced74c03426cd194
#
_entry.id   12ba08fac7f8cb5dced74c03426cd194
#
_cell.length_a   1.000
_cell.length_b   1.000
_cell.length_c   1.000
_cell.angle_alpha   90.00
_cell.angle_beta   90.00
_cell.angle_gamma   90.00
#
_symmetry.space_group_name_H-M   'P 1'
#
loop_
_entity.id
_entity.type
_entity.pdbx_description
1 polymer ?
#
loop_
_entity_poly.entity_id
_entity_poly.type
_entity_poly.pdbx_seq_one_letter_code
_entity_poly.pdbx_strand_id
1 'polypeptide(L)'
;MLPATPEFLRLARDLCDRHGLLLMFDEVQCGLGRTGDWCGWKTLAGSDLMPDACSWAKGIAGGFPLGAIWVSDRIVTLKSGDTIPLCDLLGPGTHGTTFGGTPLVSAGANEVLAVIEEEGMLANARTLGPRAIAAIEAIASPLVKDVRGVGLMIAFELVADFAERVPSKDRAPSLFVVDRLHEAGLLTVPSGTHAVRWLPPLNVKAQEIDEAAAILAAILRQLCP
;
A
#
# COMPACT_ATOMS: atom_id res chain seq x y z
N MET A 1 -6.85 -3.02 -6.96
CA MET A 1 -6.58 -2.39 -5.63
C MET A 1 -7.83 -1.62 -5.22
N LEU A 2 -8.37 -1.90 -4.02
CA LEU A 2 -9.55 -1.23 -3.46
C LEU A 2 -9.22 -0.85 -2.02
N PRO A 3 -9.36 0.41 -1.61
CA PRO A 3 -9.27 0.80 -0.21
C PRO A 3 -10.40 0.15 0.59
N ALA A 4 -10.11 -0.33 1.79
CA ALA A 4 -11.15 -0.74 2.73
C ALA A 4 -11.91 0.50 3.24
N THR A 5 -13.20 0.35 3.54
CA THR A 5 -13.94 1.44 4.18
C THR A 5 -13.73 1.43 5.70
N PRO A 6 -13.88 2.58 6.39
CA PRO A 6 -13.84 2.62 7.85
C PRO A 6 -14.83 1.65 8.51
N GLU A 7 -16.04 1.54 7.94
CA GLU A 7 -17.09 0.66 8.43
C GLU A 7 -16.70 -0.81 8.35
N PHE A 8 -16.07 -1.21 7.22
CA PHE A 8 -15.56 -2.58 7.05
C PHE A 8 -14.52 -2.92 8.11
N LEU A 9 -13.58 -2.01 8.37
CA LEU A 9 -12.51 -2.22 9.36
C LEU A 9 -13.07 -2.33 10.78
N ARG A 10 -14.03 -1.46 11.15
CA ARG A 10 -14.71 -1.52 12.45
C ARG A 10 -15.53 -2.81 12.59
N LEU A 11 -16.29 -3.21 11.55
CA LEU A 11 -17.02 -4.46 11.56
C LEU A 11 -16.09 -5.66 11.73
N ALA A 12 -14.94 -5.66 11.07
CA ALA A 12 -13.94 -6.72 11.22
C ALA A 12 -13.44 -6.81 12.67
N ARG A 13 -13.18 -5.66 13.34
CA ARG A 13 -12.80 -5.63 14.76
C ARG A 13 -13.92 -6.19 15.65
N ASP A 14 -15.16 -5.75 15.45
CA ASP A 14 -16.31 -6.21 16.21
C ASP A 14 -16.57 -7.72 16.05
N LEU A 15 -16.38 -8.24 14.83
CA LEU A 15 -16.49 -9.67 14.56
C LEU A 15 -15.37 -10.47 15.25
N CYS A 16 -14.14 -9.99 15.19
CA CYS A 16 -13.02 -10.62 15.88
C CYS A 16 -13.25 -10.68 17.39
N ASP A 17 -13.71 -9.59 17.98
CA ASP A 17 -13.98 -9.54 19.42
C ASP A 17 -15.12 -10.48 19.84
N ARG A 18 -16.22 -10.50 19.06
CA ARG A 18 -17.36 -11.39 19.35
C ARG A 18 -17.05 -12.87 19.24
N HIS A 19 -16.15 -13.24 18.34
CA HIS A 19 -15.81 -14.63 18.05
C HIS A 19 -14.48 -15.09 18.63
N GLY A 20 -13.81 -14.26 19.44
CA GLY A 20 -12.50 -14.57 20.03
C GLY A 20 -11.40 -14.76 18.99
N LEU A 21 -11.46 -14.01 17.89
CA LEU A 21 -10.48 -14.02 16.82
C LEU A 21 -9.47 -12.88 16.97
N LEU A 22 -8.30 -13.03 16.37
CA LEU A 22 -7.30 -11.97 16.27
C LEU A 22 -7.51 -11.17 14.97
N LEU A 23 -7.54 -9.86 15.08
CA LEU A 23 -7.50 -8.96 13.92
C LEU A 23 -6.04 -8.63 13.60
N MET A 24 -5.57 -9.06 12.46
CA MET A 24 -4.20 -8.82 12.01
C MET A 24 -4.20 -8.01 10.70
N PHE A 25 -3.37 -6.97 10.64
CA PHE A 25 -3.20 -6.17 9.43
C PHE A 25 -1.85 -6.42 8.77
N ASP A 26 -1.87 -6.66 7.47
CA ASP A 26 -0.69 -6.69 6.62
C ASP A 26 -0.41 -5.28 6.11
N GLU A 27 0.52 -4.59 6.78
CA GLU A 27 0.99 -3.25 6.42
C GLU A 27 2.22 -3.27 5.50
N VAL A 28 2.58 -4.43 4.96
CA VAL A 28 3.75 -4.61 4.10
C VAL A 28 3.75 -3.69 2.89
N GLN A 29 2.58 -3.31 2.37
CA GLN A 29 2.47 -2.40 1.21
C GLN A 29 1.87 -1.03 1.54
N CYS A 30 0.97 -0.94 2.51
CA CYS A 30 0.23 0.28 2.83
C CYS A 30 0.79 1.07 4.00
N GLY A 31 1.64 0.47 4.82
CA GLY A 31 2.32 1.13 5.93
C GLY A 31 3.48 2.02 5.53
N LEU A 32 4.22 2.47 6.54
CA LEU A 32 5.44 3.28 6.42
C LEU A 32 5.24 4.56 5.58
N GLY A 33 4.13 5.25 5.81
CA GLY A 33 3.86 6.54 5.17
C GLY A 33 3.11 6.47 3.83
N ARG A 34 2.97 5.29 3.22
CA ARG A 34 2.39 5.13 1.88
C ARG A 34 1.00 5.74 1.73
N THR A 35 0.16 5.61 2.76
CA THR A 35 -1.21 6.15 2.80
C THR A 35 -1.30 7.52 3.46
N GLY A 36 -0.18 8.06 3.96
CA GLY A 36 -0.14 9.36 4.64
C GLY A 36 -0.05 9.24 6.17
N ASP A 37 -0.05 8.05 6.72
CA ASP A 37 0.23 7.75 8.12
C ASP A 37 1.21 6.57 8.22
N TRP A 38 1.76 6.30 9.40
CA TRP A 38 2.64 5.16 9.65
C TRP A 38 1.96 3.82 9.35
N CYS A 39 0.63 3.74 9.53
CA CYS A 39 -0.18 2.56 9.25
C CYS A 39 -1.38 2.93 8.36
N GLY A 40 -1.66 2.12 7.35
CA GLY A 40 -2.79 2.33 6.45
C GLY A 40 -4.14 2.27 7.15
N TRP A 41 -4.28 1.39 8.13
CA TRP A 41 -5.51 1.31 8.92
C TRP A 41 -5.79 2.58 9.74
N LYS A 42 -4.76 3.29 10.23
CA LYS A 42 -4.93 4.59 10.90
C LYS A 42 -5.47 5.66 9.94
N THR A 43 -4.94 5.68 8.72
CA THR A 43 -5.44 6.60 7.69
C THR A 43 -6.91 6.35 7.36
N LEU A 44 -7.34 5.09 7.35
CA LEU A 44 -8.70 4.70 6.92
C LEU A 44 -9.72 4.75 8.06
N ALA A 45 -9.39 4.28 9.26
CA ALA A 45 -10.35 4.09 10.35
C ALA A 45 -10.09 4.95 11.59
N GLY A 46 -8.97 5.66 11.63
CA GLY A 46 -8.56 6.43 12.80
C GLY A 46 -7.75 5.61 13.81
N SER A 47 -7.19 6.29 14.79
CA SER A 47 -6.30 5.69 15.79
C SER A 47 -7.03 4.94 16.92
N ASP A 48 -8.32 5.02 17.00
CA ASP A 48 -9.19 4.33 17.96
C ASP A 48 -9.44 2.86 17.59
N LEU A 49 -9.24 2.49 16.31
CA LEU A 49 -9.27 1.10 15.91
C LEU A 49 -7.87 0.49 16.13
N MET A 50 -7.75 -0.47 17.05
CA MET A 50 -6.48 -1.15 17.31
C MET A 50 -6.53 -2.60 16.83
N PRO A 51 -5.61 -3.03 15.95
CA PRO A 51 -5.43 -4.44 15.61
C PRO A 51 -4.76 -5.20 16.77
N ASP A 52 -4.79 -6.52 16.68
CA ASP A 52 -4.04 -7.39 17.59
C ASP A 52 -2.58 -7.57 17.14
N ALA A 53 -2.33 -7.48 15.83
CA ALA A 53 -0.98 -7.50 15.28
C ALA A 53 -0.92 -6.77 13.91
N CYS A 54 0.28 -6.31 13.57
CA CYS A 54 0.61 -5.74 12.26
C CYS A 54 1.96 -6.27 11.77
N SER A 55 2.10 -6.39 10.44
CA SER A 55 3.37 -6.76 9.80
C SER A 55 3.85 -5.68 8.83
N TRP A 56 5.18 -5.46 8.77
CA TRP A 56 5.83 -4.57 7.80
C TRP A 56 7.01 -5.28 7.14
N ALA A 57 7.35 -4.86 5.93
CA ALA A 57 8.51 -5.33 5.17
C ALA A 57 8.86 -4.33 4.06
N LYS A 58 9.30 -4.82 2.89
CA LYS A 58 9.64 -4.01 1.70
C LYS A 58 10.61 -2.88 2.02
N GLY A 59 10.11 -1.62 2.04
CA GLY A 59 10.92 -0.43 2.24
C GLY A 59 11.43 -0.20 3.66
N ILE A 60 11.03 -1.01 4.64
CA ILE A 60 11.32 -0.78 6.08
C ILE A 60 12.81 -0.61 6.39
N ALA A 61 13.70 -1.25 5.63
CA ALA A 61 15.15 -1.16 5.84
C ALA A 61 15.91 -0.67 4.60
N GLY A 62 15.27 0.13 3.73
CA GLY A 62 15.94 0.77 2.60
C GLY A 62 16.54 -0.18 1.56
N GLY A 63 15.99 -1.38 1.43
CA GLY A 63 16.45 -2.42 0.50
C GLY A 63 17.17 -3.59 1.19
N PHE A 64 17.50 -3.49 2.48
CA PHE A 64 17.98 -4.63 3.24
C PHE A 64 16.85 -5.62 3.56
N PRO A 65 17.13 -6.93 3.67
CA PRO A 65 16.14 -7.97 3.95
C PRO A 65 15.67 -7.91 5.40
N LEU A 66 14.58 -7.17 5.67
CA LEU A 66 13.95 -7.04 6.97
C LEU A 66 12.44 -7.13 6.84
N GLY A 67 11.83 -7.85 7.76
CA GLY A 67 10.41 -7.77 8.10
C GLY A 67 10.28 -7.44 9.59
N ALA A 68 9.19 -6.80 9.95
CA ALA A 68 8.85 -6.50 11.34
C ALA A 68 7.42 -6.92 11.62
N ILE A 69 7.17 -7.34 12.84
CA ILE A 69 5.83 -7.59 13.38
C ILE A 69 5.69 -6.86 14.71
N TRP A 70 4.53 -6.26 14.89
CA TRP A 70 4.08 -5.74 16.17
C TRP A 70 2.87 -6.53 16.64
N VAL A 71 2.82 -6.82 17.94
CA VAL A 71 1.71 -7.51 18.60
C VAL A 71 1.31 -6.69 19.81
N SER A 72 -0.01 -6.53 19.99
CA SER A 72 -0.57 -5.76 21.09
C SER A 72 -0.33 -6.45 22.45
N ASP A 73 -0.37 -5.66 23.51
CA ASP A 73 -0.36 -6.12 24.90
C ASP A 73 -1.76 -6.47 25.44
N ARG A 74 -2.77 -6.55 24.55
CA ARG A 74 -4.13 -6.93 24.92
C ARG A 74 -4.13 -8.25 25.68
N ILE A 75 -4.83 -8.29 26.80
CA ILE A 75 -4.98 -9.51 27.59
C ILE A 75 -5.89 -10.49 26.84
N VAL A 76 -5.43 -11.71 26.69
CA VAL A 76 -6.16 -12.82 26.09
C VAL A 76 -6.27 -13.99 27.07
N THR A 77 -7.35 -14.77 26.94
CA THR A 77 -7.56 -15.97 27.75
C THR A 77 -7.16 -17.19 26.92
N LEU A 78 -6.24 -17.98 27.43
CA LEU A 78 -5.80 -19.24 26.82
C LEU A 78 -6.84 -20.34 27.01
N LYS A 79 -6.70 -21.42 26.25
CA LYS A 79 -7.56 -22.64 26.44
C LYS A 79 -7.42 -23.27 27.84
N SER A 80 -6.31 -23.04 28.52
CA SER A 80 -6.09 -23.46 29.91
C SER A 80 -6.93 -22.68 30.94
N GLY A 81 -7.47 -21.52 30.54
CA GLY A 81 -8.14 -20.56 31.41
C GLY A 81 -7.22 -19.43 31.94
N ASP A 82 -5.91 -19.54 31.72
CA ASP A 82 -4.95 -18.50 32.10
C ASP A 82 -5.08 -17.27 31.22
N THR A 83 -4.74 -16.11 31.76
CA THR A 83 -4.75 -14.83 31.03
C THR A 83 -3.32 -14.29 30.92
N ILE A 84 -2.93 -13.89 29.71
CA ILE A 84 -1.61 -13.32 29.42
C ILE A 84 -1.75 -12.16 28.43
N PRO A 85 -0.78 -11.23 28.38
CA PRO A 85 -0.64 -10.32 27.25
C PRO A 85 -0.43 -11.09 25.94
N LEU A 86 -1.11 -10.66 24.88
CA LEU A 86 -0.99 -11.35 23.57
C LEU A 86 0.46 -11.37 23.07
N CYS A 87 1.22 -10.29 23.27
CA CYS A 87 2.62 -10.20 22.87
C CYS A 87 3.51 -11.27 23.54
N ASP A 88 3.17 -11.76 24.71
CA ASP A 88 3.94 -12.79 25.43
C ASP A 88 3.86 -14.17 24.74
N LEU A 89 2.86 -14.38 23.86
CA LEU A 89 2.79 -15.59 23.02
C LEU A 89 3.93 -15.64 21.98
N LEU A 90 4.51 -14.50 21.64
CA LEU A 90 5.62 -14.39 20.70
C LEU A 90 6.96 -14.13 21.40
N GLY A 91 7.15 -14.72 22.57
CA GLY A 91 8.39 -14.65 23.33
C GLY A 91 9.62 -15.21 22.59
N PRO A 92 10.81 -15.08 23.19
CA PRO A 92 12.06 -15.58 22.58
C PRO A 92 11.97 -17.05 22.18
N GLY A 93 12.43 -17.36 20.94
CA GLY A 93 12.44 -18.72 20.40
C GLY A 93 11.16 -19.18 19.70
N THR A 94 10.10 -18.38 19.67
CA THR A 94 8.85 -18.73 18.98
C THR A 94 8.90 -18.43 17.48
N HIS A 95 9.75 -17.51 17.06
CA HIS A 95 9.97 -17.14 15.66
C HIS A 95 11.41 -16.67 15.44
N GLY A 96 11.83 -16.66 14.18
CA GLY A 96 13.19 -16.20 13.85
C GLY A 96 13.44 -16.24 12.34
N THR A 97 14.56 -15.64 11.97
CA THR A 97 15.04 -15.59 10.58
C THR A 97 16.56 -15.50 10.58
N THR A 98 17.20 -16.04 9.54
CA THR A 98 18.67 -16.05 9.44
C THR A 98 19.27 -14.65 9.34
N PHE A 99 18.64 -13.73 8.61
CA PHE A 99 19.19 -12.41 8.32
C PHE A 99 18.41 -11.24 8.94
N GLY A 100 17.21 -11.47 9.46
CA GLY A 100 16.41 -10.42 10.08
C GLY A 100 16.94 -10.00 11.45
N GLY A 101 16.87 -8.70 11.76
CA GLY A 101 17.29 -8.16 13.04
C GLY A 101 18.81 -8.10 13.28
N THR A 102 19.64 -8.30 12.26
CA THR A 102 21.09 -8.06 12.40
C THR A 102 21.39 -6.57 12.58
N PRO A 103 22.52 -6.20 13.24
CA PRO A 103 22.83 -4.78 13.51
C PRO A 103 22.78 -3.90 12.26
N LEU A 104 23.27 -4.37 11.11
CA LEU A 104 23.27 -3.62 9.86
C LEU A 104 21.86 -3.33 9.36
N VAL A 105 20.99 -4.34 9.29
CA VAL A 105 19.63 -4.15 8.78
C VAL A 105 18.77 -3.34 9.74
N SER A 106 19.01 -3.47 11.06
CA SER A 106 18.32 -2.67 12.08
C SER A 106 18.75 -1.20 12.03
N ALA A 107 20.03 -0.93 11.80
CA ALA A 107 20.53 0.43 11.59
C ALA A 107 19.90 1.05 10.33
N GLY A 108 19.84 0.29 9.21
CA GLY A 108 19.16 0.73 8.00
C GLY A 108 17.67 1.03 8.22
N ALA A 109 16.97 0.22 9.00
CA ALA A 109 15.57 0.46 9.34
C ALA A 109 15.38 1.73 10.17
N ASN A 110 16.22 1.94 11.19
CA ASN A 110 16.17 3.16 12.01
C ASN A 110 16.39 4.41 11.15
N GLU A 111 17.35 4.37 10.24
CA GLU A 111 17.61 5.47 9.32
C GLU A 111 16.42 5.74 8.39
N VAL A 112 15.82 4.71 7.81
CA VAL A 112 14.60 4.86 6.98
C VAL A 112 13.48 5.54 7.75
N LEU A 113 13.22 5.12 8.98
CA LEU A 113 12.18 5.73 9.82
C LEU A 113 12.49 7.19 10.11
N ALA A 114 13.75 7.51 10.45
CA ALA A 114 14.19 8.88 10.69
C ALA A 114 14.01 9.77 9.46
N VAL A 115 14.47 9.32 8.30
CA VAL A 115 14.36 10.07 7.02
C VAL A 115 12.88 10.30 6.64
N ILE A 116 12.00 9.31 6.80
CA ILE A 116 10.56 9.48 6.54
C ILE A 116 9.98 10.63 7.40
N GLU A 117 10.39 10.73 8.66
CA GLU A 117 9.94 11.76 9.58
C GLU A 117 10.58 13.12 9.27
N GLU A 118 11.90 13.18 9.15
CA GLU A 118 12.68 14.40 8.91
C GLU A 118 12.31 15.08 7.59
N GLU A 119 12.09 14.31 6.52
CA GLU A 119 11.68 14.84 5.22
C GLU A 119 10.16 15.07 5.12
N GLY A 120 9.39 14.80 6.17
CA GLY A 120 7.94 15.04 6.19
C GLY A 120 7.16 14.19 5.18
N MET A 121 7.63 12.99 4.88
CA MET A 121 7.08 12.14 3.81
C MET A 121 5.62 11.72 4.05
N LEU A 122 5.18 11.62 5.31
CA LEU A 122 3.77 11.38 5.65
C LEU A 122 2.87 12.52 5.15
N ALA A 123 3.29 13.77 5.40
CA ALA A 123 2.57 14.96 4.95
C ALA A 123 2.59 15.06 3.42
N ASN A 124 3.74 14.73 2.80
CA ASN A 124 3.88 14.70 1.35
C ASN A 124 2.87 13.72 0.72
N ALA A 125 2.75 12.50 1.27
CA ALA A 125 1.79 11.51 0.78
C ALA A 125 0.34 11.97 0.92
N ARG A 126 -0.01 12.66 2.03
CA ARG A 126 -1.35 13.25 2.22
C ARG A 126 -1.66 14.35 1.21
N THR A 127 -0.66 15.14 0.83
CA THR A 127 -0.82 16.28 -0.08
C THR A 127 -0.78 15.86 -1.54
N LEU A 128 0.19 15.03 -1.93
CA LEU A 128 0.41 14.69 -3.32
C LEU A 128 -0.44 13.50 -3.80
N GLY A 129 -0.96 12.67 -2.90
CA GLY A 129 -1.90 11.61 -3.26
C GLY A 129 -3.16 12.13 -3.96
N PRO A 130 -3.94 13.03 -3.34
CA PRO A 130 -5.10 13.66 -3.99
C PRO A 130 -4.74 14.42 -5.27
N ARG A 131 -3.58 15.10 -5.33
CA ARG A 131 -3.09 15.75 -6.54
C ARG A 131 -2.89 14.75 -7.67
N ALA A 132 -2.27 13.61 -7.40
CA ALA A 132 -2.02 12.59 -8.41
C ALA A 132 -3.33 11.95 -8.92
N ILE A 133 -4.29 11.68 -8.04
CA ILE A 133 -5.63 11.23 -8.41
C ILE A 133 -6.28 12.25 -9.34
N ALA A 134 -6.34 13.52 -8.94
CA ALA A 134 -6.93 14.59 -9.74
C ALA A 134 -6.22 14.77 -11.09
N ALA A 135 -4.90 14.61 -11.15
CA ALA A 135 -4.14 14.69 -12.40
C ALA A 135 -4.49 13.57 -13.38
N ILE A 136 -4.73 12.34 -12.88
CA ILE A 136 -5.19 11.21 -13.70
C ILE A 136 -6.63 11.44 -14.16
N GLU A 137 -7.53 11.86 -13.27
CA GLU A 137 -8.92 12.16 -13.59
C GLU A 137 -9.06 13.27 -14.65
N ALA A 138 -8.21 14.31 -14.57
CA ALA A 138 -8.18 15.42 -15.50
C ALA A 138 -7.80 15.01 -16.95
N ILE A 139 -7.21 13.83 -17.15
CA ILE A 139 -6.95 13.29 -18.50
C ILE A 139 -8.27 13.02 -19.22
N ALA A 140 -9.35 12.74 -18.48
CA ALA A 140 -10.71 12.48 -18.98
C ALA A 140 -10.74 11.44 -20.12
N SER A 141 -9.89 10.40 -20.04
CA SER A 141 -9.80 9.38 -21.08
C SER A 141 -10.99 8.42 -21.00
N PRO A 142 -11.67 8.14 -22.12
CA PRO A 142 -12.75 7.15 -22.18
C PRO A 142 -12.26 5.71 -21.90
N LEU A 143 -10.95 5.48 -21.85
CA LEU A 143 -10.35 4.19 -21.55
C LEU A 143 -10.19 3.95 -20.05
N VAL A 144 -10.37 4.98 -19.23
CA VAL A 144 -10.29 4.89 -17.76
C VAL A 144 -11.70 4.89 -17.18
N LYS A 145 -12.02 3.83 -16.48
CA LYS A 145 -13.31 3.63 -15.80
C LYS A 145 -13.37 4.33 -14.45
N ASP A 146 -12.28 4.28 -13.71
CA ASP A 146 -12.22 4.72 -12.32
C ASP A 146 -10.78 5.04 -11.91
N VAL A 147 -10.61 6.02 -11.01
CA VAL A 147 -9.34 6.35 -10.36
C VAL A 147 -9.56 6.35 -8.86
N ARG A 148 -8.71 5.65 -8.14
CA ARG A 148 -8.85 5.50 -6.68
C ARG A 148 -7.52 5.33 -5.98
N GLY A 149 -7.50 5.65 -4.70
CA GLY A 149 -6.30 5.49 -3.88
C GLY A 149 -6.39 6.20 -2.55
N VAL A 150 -5.37 6.00 -1.73
CA VAL A 150 -5.18 6.68 -0.45
C VAL A 150 -3.70 7.04 -0.33
N GLY A 151 -3.41 8.31 -0.08
CA GLY A 151 -2.04 8.82 -0.13
C GLY A 151 -1.40 8.53 -1.49
N LEU A 152 -0.16 8.05 -1.48
CA LEU A 152 0.58 7.68 -2.68
C LEU A 152 0.41 6.19 -3.07
N MET A 153 -0.68 5.57 -2.66
CA MET A 153 -1.10 4.24 -3.11
C MET A 153 -2.32 4.39 -4.02
N ILE A 154 -2.08 4.54 -5.33
CA ILE A 154 -3.05 4.97 -6.33
C ILE A 154 -3.22 3.88 -7.38
N ALA A 155 -4.41 3.77 -7.96
CA ALA A 155 -4.66 2.96 -9.14
C ALA A 155 -5.69 3.63 -10.03
N PHE A 156 -5.56 3.42 -11.34
CA PHE A 156 -6.65 3.63 -12.29
C PHE A 156 -7.09 2.30 -12.89
N GLU A 157 -8.36 2.17 -13.17
CA GLU A 157 -8.97 0.97 -13.75
C GLU A 157 -9.40 1.24 -15.18
N LEU A 158 -9.04 0.35 -16.07
CA LEU A 158 -9.44 0.40 -17.48
C LEU A 158 -10.88 -0.08 -17.63
N VAL A 159 -11.56 0.40 -18.67
CA VAL A 159 -12.91 -0.07 -19.06
C VAL A 159 -12.86 -1.56 -19.44
N ALA A 160 -13.99 -2.25 -19.27
CA ALA A 160 -14.06 -3.70 -19.48
C ALA A 160 -13.74 -4.14 -20.91
N ASP A 161 -14.17 -3.36 -21.91
CA ASP A 161 -13.94 -3.58 -23.34
C ASP A 161 -12.50 -3.24 -23.80
N PHE A 162 -11.66 -2.71 -22.91
CA PHE A 162 -10.25 -2.47 -23.21
C PHE A 162 -9.52 -3.74 -23.67
N ALA A 163 -9.96 -4.92 -23.21
CA ALA A 163 -9.41 -6.20 -23.60
C ALA A 163 -9.45 -6.43 -25.14
N GLU A 164 -10.42 -5.84 -25.84
CA GLU A 164 -10.56 -5.93 -27.30
C GLU A 164 -9.47 -5.17 -28.05
N ARG A 165 -8.78 -4.24 -27.36
CA ARG A 165 -7.69 -3.40 -27.91
C ARG A 165 -6.32 -4.01 -27.70
N VAL A 166 -6.24 -5.07 -26.91
CA VAL A 166 -4.96 -5.76 -26.64
C VAL A 166 -4.63 -6.69 -27.80
N PRO A 167 -3.44 -6.59 -28.43
CA PRO A 167 -3.10 -7.39 -29.61
C PRO A 167 -3.11 -8.90 -29.37
N SER A 168 -2.89 -9.35 -28.12
CA SER A 168 -2.92 -10.76 -27.74
C SER A 168 -3.98 -11.01 -26.69
N LYS A 169 -4.86 -11.97 -26.92
CA LYS A 169 -5.91 -12.36 -25.98
C LYS A 169 -5.39 -12.98 -24.68
N ASP A 170 -4.15 -13.47 -24.70
CA ASP A 170 -3.51 -14.07 -23.52
C ASP A 170 -2.85 -13.02 -22.62
N ARG A 171 -2.80 -11.75 -23.05
CA ARG A 171 -2.20 -10.68 -22.29
C ARG A 171 -3.26 -9.84 -21.56
N ALA A 172 -3.09 -9.66 -20.25
CA ALA A 172 -3.99 -8.82 -19.47
C ALA A 172 -3.93 -7.35 -19.94
N PRO A 173 -5.06 -6.64 -20.05
CA PRO A 173 -5.12 -5.21 -20.35
C PRO A 173 -4.16 -4.34 -19.52
N SER A 174 -4.10 -4.58 -18.21
CA SER A 174 -3.21 -3.86 -17.31
C SER A 174 -1.73 -4.03 -17.67
N LEU A 175 -1.31 -5.26 -18.01
CA LEU A 175 0.07 -5.53 -18.42
C LEU A 175 0.41 -4.84 -19.75
N PHE A 176 -0.52 -4.82 -20.69
CA PHE A 176 -0.31 -4.13 -21.96
C PHE A 176 -0.10 -2.63 -21.76
N VAL A 177 -0.91 -1.98 -20.91
CA VAL A 177 -0.73 -0.55 -20.61
C VAL A 177 0.56 -0.32 -19.83
N VAL A 178 0.90 -1.18 -18.86
CA VAL A 178 2.16 -1.11 -18.11
C VAL A 178 3.37 -1.13 -19.05
N ASP A 179 3.39 -2.02 -20.04
CA ASP A 179 4.50 -2.06 -21.03
C ASP A 179 4.61 -0.76 -21.82
N ARG A 180 3.48 -0.20 -22.31
CA ARG A 180 3.49 1.07 -23.03
C ARG A 180 4.00 2.22 -22.16
N LEU A 181 3.64 2.23 -20.89
CA LEU A 181 4.13 3.23 -19.92
C LEU A 181 5.62 3.05 -19.66
N HIS A 182 6.11 1.81 -19.49
CA HIS A 182 7.54 1.52 -19.33
C HIS A 182 8.36 1.96 -20.55
N GLU A 183 7.88 1.68 -21.76
CA GLU A 183 8.53 2.15 -23.00
C GLU A 183 8.58 3.69 -23.09
N ALA A 184 7.61 4.36 -22.49
CA ALA A 184 7.55 5.82 -22.40
C ALA A 184 8.34 6.40 -21.19
N GLY A 185 9.00 5.55 -20.38
CA GLY A 185 9.83 5.96 -19.24
C GLY A 185 9.07 6.08 -17.92
N LEU A 186 7.80 5.67 -17.85
CA LEU A 186 7.02 5.68 -16.61
C LEU A 186 6.87 4.26 -16.04
N LEU A 187 7.58 3.96 -14.96
CA LEU A 187 7.51 2.67 -14.28
C LEU A 187 6.23 2.56 -13.47
N THR A 188 5.42 1.58 -13.81
CA THR A 188 4.16 1.26 -13.15
C THR A 188 4.03 -0.26 -12.95
N VAL A 189 3.02 -0.70 -12.20
CA VAL A 189 2.78 -2.13 -11.97
C VAL A 189 1.30 -2.47 -12.12
N PRO A 190 0.96 -3.69 -12.61
CA PRO A 190 -0.43 -4.11 -12.72
C PRO A 190 -1.07 -4.37 -11.33
N SER A 191 -2.39 -4.29 -11.27
CA SER A 191 -3.20 -4.71 -10.12
C SER A 191 -4.43 -5.49 -10.58
N GLY A 192 -4.25 -6.78 -10.80
CA GLY A 192 -5.25 -7.61 -11.47
C GLY A 192 -5.30 -7.34 -12.97
N THR A 193 -6.41 -7.72 -13.61
CA THR A 193 -6.52 -7.75 -15.07
C THR A 193 -6.65 -6.36 -15.71
N HIS A 194 -7.35 -5.43 -15.06
CA HIS A 194 -7.72 -4.13 -15.66
C HIS A 194 -7.19 -2.91 -14.91
N ALA A 195 -6.53 -3.06 -13.77
CA ALA A 195 -6.04 -1.90 -13.03
C ALA A 195 -4.52 -1.77 -13.10
N VAL A 196 -4.04 -0.53 -13.18
CA VAL A 196 -2.61 -0.17 -13.13
C VAL A 196 -2.38 0.66 -11.87
N ARG A 197 -1.33 0.33 -11.11
CA ARG A 197 -0.96 1.03 -9.88
C ARG A 197 0.12 2.07 -10.13
N TRP A 198 -0.08 3.22 -9.50
CA TRP A 198 0.93 4.24 -9.31
C TRP A 198 1.40 4.23 -7.86
N LEU A 199 2.67 3.93 -7.66
CA LEU A 199 3.33 3.86 -6.36
C LEU A 199 4.61 4.70 -6.40
N PRO A 200 4.52 6.03 -6.56
CA PRO A 200 5.69 6.88 -6.61
C PRO A 200 6.46 6.82 -5.28
N PRO A 201 7.75 7.21 -5.24
CA PRO A 201 8.48 7.32 -3.98
C PRO A 201 7.78 8.29 -3.02
N LEU A 202 7.98 8.10 -1.71
CA LEU A 202 7.31 8.92 -0.70
C LEU A 202 7.73 10.39 -0.76
N ASN A 203 8.93 10.68 -1.25
CA ASN A 203 9.47 12.03 -1.45
C ASN A 203 9.25 12.58 -2.87
N VAL A 204 8.32 11.98 -3.64
CA VAL A 204 7.95 12.46 -4.97
C VAL A 204 7.58 13.95 -4.92
N LYS A 205 7.93 14.68 -5.97
CA LYS A 205 7.62 16.11 -6.11
C LYS A 205 6.37 16.33 -6.98
N ALA A 206 5.72 17.46 -6.79
CA ALA A 206 4.53 17.82 -7.56
C ALA A 206 4.79 17.80 -9.08
N GLN A 207 5.94 18.30 -9.51
CA GLN A 207 6.35 18.32 -10.92
C GLN A 207 6.47 16.89 -11.51
N GLU A 208 6.99 15.94 -10.72
CA GLU A 208 7.13 14.55 -11.16
C GLU A 208 5.76 13.87 -11.30
N ILE A 209 4.78 14.24 -10.48
CA ILE A 209 3.37 13.81 -10.66
C ILE A 209 2.80 14.36 -11.96
N ASP A 210 3.03 15.64 -12.26
CA ASP A 210 2.54 16.28 -13.47
C ASP A 210 3.17 15.65 -14.74
N GLU A 211 4.47 15.36 -14.71
CA GLU A 211 5.18 14.66 -15.78
C GLU A 211 4.64 13.25 -16.00
N ALA A 212 4.46 12.48 -14.92
CA ALA A 212 3.89 11.15 -15.00
C ALA A 212 2.46 11.16 -15.57
N ALA A 213 1.64 12.15 -15.19
CA ALA A 213 0.29 12.32 -15.75
C ALA A 213 0.33 12.68 -17.25
N ALA A 214 1.28 13.50 -17.67
CA ALA A 214 1.46 13.85 -19.08
C ALA A 214 1.86 12.62 -19.93
N ILE A 215 2.76 11.77 -19.43
CA ILE A 215 3.13 10.50 -20.08
C ILE A 215 1.92 9.58 -20.19
N LEU A 216 1.17 9.39 -19.09
CA LEU A 216 -0.05 8.59 -19.11
C LEU A 216 -1.06 9.12 -20.12
N ALA A 217 -1.29 10.44 -20.15
CA ALA A 217 -2.20 11.07 -21.10
C ALA A 217 -1.78 10.84 -22.56
N ALA A 218 -0.49 10.89 -22.85
CA ALA A 218 0.04 10.61 -24.20
C ALA A 218 -0.22 9.16 -24.62
N ILE A 219 0.06 8.21 -23.74
CA ILE A 219 -0.18 6.78 -23.99
C ILE A 219 -1.67 6.48 -24.15
N LEU A 220 -2.54 6.98 -23.28
CA LEU A 220 -3.99 6.76 -23.39
C LEU A 220 -4.57 7.34 -24.69
N ARG A 221 -4.05 8.49 -25.17
CA ARG A 221 -4.44 9.05 -26.48
C ARG A 221 -4.01 8.17 -27.65
N GLN A 222 -2.82 7.57 -27.60
CA GLN A 222 -2.36 6.64 -28.65
C GLN A 222 -3.18 5.35 -28.68
N LEU A 223 -3.73 4.93 -27.55
CA LEU A 223 -4.55 3.73 -27.44
C LEU A 223 -6.05 4.00 -27.72
N CYS A 224 -6.44 5.26 -27.79
CA CYS A 224 -7.78 5.67 -28.20
C CYS A 224 -7.83 5.71 -29.73
N PRO A 225 -8.83 5.10 -30.39
CA PRO A 225 -8.95 5.11 -31.85
C PRO A 225 -9.28 6.50 -32.40
#